data_56401e463727f0e7a5c1a1b1fe2cc362
#
_entry.id   56401e463727f0e7a5c1a1b1fe2cc362
#
_cell.length_a   1.000
_cell.length_b   1.000
_cell.length_c   1.000
_cell.angle_alpha   90.00
_cell.angle_beta   90.00
_cell.angle_gamma   90.00
#
_symmetry.space_group_name_H-M   'P 1'
#
loop_
_entity.id
_entity.type
_entity.pdbx_description
1 polymer ?
#
loop_
_entity_poly.entity_id
_entity_poly.type
_entity_poly.pdbx_seq_one_letter_code
_entity_poly.pdbx_strand_id
1 'polypeptide(L)'
;MRNVLNHQMSNDKWRIVYTKQGLKDKNHAYKAGFKDKIISLLSVLRKDPFTEYPPYEKLIGALTGAYSRRINQQHRLVYVVHLQEKIVKIISMWEHYS
;
A
#
# COMPACT_ATOMS: atom_id res chain seq x y z
N MET A 1 5.26 21.34 23.34
CA MET A 1 5.20 21.15 22.62
C MET A 1 4.99 20.72 22.18
N ARG A 2 5.07 20.42 22.29
CA ARG A 2 4.92 19.89 21.56
C ARG A 2 4.68 19.53 20.79
N ASN A 3 4.52 19.33 20.74
CA ASN A 3 4.39 18.95 19.81
C ASN A 3 4.81 18.83 19.08
N VAL A 4 5.24 18.79 19.25
CA VAL A 4 5.76 18.66 18.39
C VAL A 4 6.10 17.84 18.01
N LEU A 5 6.22 17.34 18.35
CA LEU A 5 6.49 16.45 17.86
C LEU A 5 5.98 15.80 17.16
N ASN A 6 5.41 15.73 17.18
CA ASN A 6 4.86 15.10 16.46
C ASN A 6 4.66 15.42 15.28
N HIS A 7 4.59 16.21 15.16
CA HIS A 7 4.25 16.48 13.95
C HIS A 7 5.29 16.44 13.05
N GLN A 8 6.19 16.59 13.41
CA GLN A 8 7.07 16.49 12.58
C GLN A 8 7.23 15.23 12.17
N MET A 9 6.71 14.59 12.81
CA MET A 9 6.95 13.46 12.52
C MET A 9 6.42 12.99 11.42
N SER A 10 5.62 13.60 11.00
CA SER A 10 5.13 12.89 10.04
C SER A 10 4.63 13.70 8.97
N ASN A 11 5.10 13.47 7.81
CA ASN A 11 4.48 13.87 6.61
C ASN A 11 3.50 12.83 6.16
N ASP A 12 3.26 11.84 6.97
CA ASP A 12 2.33 10.76 6.63
C ASP A 12 0.94 11.29 6.79
N LYS A 13 0.24 11.39 5.69
CA LYS A 13 -1.12 11.88 5.68
C LYS A 13 -2.13 10.78 5.59
N TRP A 14 -1.72 9.59 5.25
CA TRP A 14 -2.63 8.47 4.95
C TRP A 14 -2.38 7.32 5.91
N ARG A 15 -3.48 6.72 6.37
CA ARG A 15 -3.38 5.59 7.26
C ARG A 15 -3.55 4.31 6.46
N ILE A 16 -2.73 3.32 6.75
CA ILE A 16 -2.79 2.03 6.07
C ILE A 16 -3.62 1.08 6.93
N VAL A 17 -4.59 0.45 6.30
CA VAL A 17 -5.34 -0.63 6.94
C VAL A 17 -5.29 -1.82 6.00
N TYR A 18 -5.63 -2.99 6.49
CA TYR A 18 -5.51 -4.23 5.74
C TYR A 18 -6.80 -5.01 5.79
N THR A 19 -7.16 -5.65 4.67
CA THR A 19 -8.13 -6.72 4.74
C THR A 19 -7.46 -7.92 5.39
N LYS A 20 -8.25 -8.93 5.73
CA LYS A 20 -7.71 -10.16 6.26
C LYS A 20 -6.71 -10.77 5.28
N GLN A 21 -7.07 -10.79 4.00
CA GLN A 21 -6.18 -11.34 2.98
C GLN A 21 -4.93 -10.49 2.83
N GLY A 22 -5.07 -9.18 2.86
CA GLY A 22 -3.92 -8.29 2.75
C GLY A 22 -2.91 -8.51 3.85
N LEU A 23 -3.39 -8.70 5.09
CA LEU A 23 -2.50 -8.93 6.21
C LEU A 23 -1.81 -10.29 6.10
N LYS A 24 -2.55 -11.32 5.71
CA LYS A 24 -2.00 -12.64 5.51
C LYS A 24 -0.93 -12.61 4.43
N ASP A 25 -1.20 -11.92 3.33
CA ASP A 25 -0.26 -11.79 2.24
C ASP A 25 1.00 -11.05 2.67
N LYS A 26 0.84 -10.02 3.49
CA LYS A 26 1.99 -9.27 3.97
C LYS A 26 2.93 -10.17 4.75
N ASN A 27 2.38 -10.97 5.65
CA ASN A 27 3.20 -11.88 6.44
C ASN A 27 3.91 -12.90 5.55
N HIS A 28 3.20 -13.39 4.55
CA HIS A 28 3.78 -14.34 3.62
C HIS A 28 4.93 -13.71 2.82
N ALA A 29 4.73 -12.51 2.33
CA ALA A 29 5.74 -11.82 1.55
C ALA A 29 6.97 -11.48 2.39
N TYR A 30 6.76 -11.13 3.66
CA TYR A 30 7.87 -10.85 4.55
C TYR A 30 8.73 -12.10 4.72
N LYS A 31 8.10 -13.25 4.92
CA LYS A 31 8.85 -14.50 5.05
C LYS A 31 9.57 -14.87 3.77
N ALA A 32 9.04 -14.45 2.65
CA ALA A 32 9.66 -14.75 1.36
C ALA A 32 10.80 -13.79 0.98
N GLY A 33 11.11 -12.85 1.87
CA GLY A 33 12.27 -11.97 1.66
C GLY A 33 11.95 -10.61 1.10
N PHE A 34 10.69 -10.22 1.02
CA PHE A 34 10.32 -8.94 0.41
C PHE A 34 9.94 -7.87 1.42
N LYS A 35 10.36 -8.05 2.67
CA LYS A 35 9.99 -7.10 3.73
C LYS A 35 10.42 -5.68 3.39
N ASP A 36 11.67 -5.50 2.99
CA ASP A 36 12.18 -4.15 2.74
C ASP A 36 11.45 -3.48 1.59
N LYS A 37 11.17 -4.25 0.53
CA LYS A 37 10.45 -3.72 -0.59
C LYS A 37 9.04 -3.29 -0.19
N ILE A 38 8.37 -4.09 0.60
CA ILE A 38 7.02 -3.80 1.02
C ILE A 38 6.99 -2.61 1.96
N ILE A 39 7.93 -2.52 2.89
CA ILE A 39 8.01 -1.36 3.78
C ILE A 39 8.19 -0.09 2.96
N SER A 40 9.03 -0.14 1.94
CA SER A 40 9.25 1.00 1.08
C SER A 40 7.97 1.41 0.35
N LEU A 41 7.23 0.45 -0.20
CA LEU A 41 5.99 0.76 -0.88
C LEU A 41 4.94 1.33 0.07
N LEU A 42 4.83 0.77 1.26
CA LEU A 42 3.88 1.29 2.24
C LEU A 42 4.23 2.71 2.66
N SER A 43 5.50 3.01 2.75
CA SER A 43 5.94 4.36 3.06
C SER A 43 5.50 5.36 1.99
N VAL A 44 5.62 4.96 0.73
CA VAL A 44 5.14 5.79 -0.38
C VAL A 44 3.64 6.04 -0.24
N LEU A 45 2.87 4.98 0.05
CA LEU A 45 1.42 5.10 0.16
C LEU A 45 1.00 6.00 1.31
N ARG A 46 1.74 5.96 2.42
CA ARG A 46 1.41 6.82 3.56
C ARG A 46 1.57 8.29 3.24
N LYS A 47 2.52 8.61 2.38
CA LYS A 47 2.75 9.99 2.01
C LYS A 47 1.78 10.45 0.94
N ASP A 48 1.57 9.62 -0.07
CA ASP A 48 0.66 9.96 -1.15
C ASP A 48 0.41 8.71 -1.99
N PRO A 49 -0.78 8.10 -1.88
CA PRO A 49 -1.05 6.87 -2.62
C PRO A 49 -1.13 7.06 -4.13
N PHE A 50 -1.11 8.30 -4.61
CA PHE A 50 -1.13 8.59 -6.03
C PHE A 50 0.22 9.07 -6.55
N THR A 51 1.28 8.96 -5.75
CA THR A 51 2.63 9.27 -6.20
C THR A 51 2.94 8.45 -7.45
N GLU A 52 3.44 9.12 -8.46
CA GLU A 52 3.62 8.46 -9.75
C GLU A 52 4.85 7.59 -9.81
N TYR A 53 5.74 7.71 -8.85
CA TYR A 53 6.93 6.91 -8.86
C TYR A 53 7.16 6.29 -7.48
N PRO A 54 7.30 4.98 -7.33
CA PRO A 54 7.24 3.99 -8.43
C PRO A 54 5.85 3.94 -9.05
N PRO A 55 5.73 3.51 -10.27
CA PRO A 55 4.45 3.59 -10.99
C PRO A 55 3.36 2.72 -10.35
N TYR A 56 2.15 3.15 -10.52
CA TYR A 56 1.00 2.34 -10.14
C TYR A 56 0.08 2.21 -11.34
N GLU A 57 -0.81 1.23 -11.29
CA GLU A 57 -1.77 0.99 -12.34
C GLU A 57 -3.17 1.01 -11.78
N LYS A 58 -4.11 1.55 -12.53
CA LYS A 58 -5.52 1.44 -12.21
C LYS A 58 -6.00 0.10 -12.70
N LEU A 59 -6.72 -0.62 -11.87
CA LEU A 59 -7.23 -1.92 -12.26
C LEU A 59 -8.61 -1.79 -12.88
N ILE A 60 -8.94 -2.72 -13.75
CA ILE A 60 -10.23 -2.72 -14.45
C ILE A 60 -10.92 -4.05 -14.22
N GLY A 61 -12.15 -4.16 -14.73
CA GLY A 61 -12.93 -5.38 -14.57
C GLY A 61 -13.42 -5.52 -13.15
N ALA A 62 -13.29 -6.70 -12.60
CA ALA A 62 -13.79 -7.00 -11.26
C ALA A 62 -13.11 -6.17 -10.19
N LEU A 63 -11.91 -5.63 -10.47
CA LEU A 63 -11.17 -4.84 -9.51
C LEU A 63 -11.18 -3.36 -9.83
N THR A 64 -12.13 -2.91 -10.62
CA THR A 64 -12.26 -1.49 -10.94
C THR A 64 -12.37 -0.69 -9.66
N GLY A 65 -11.61 0.38 -9.57
CA GLY A 65 -11.56 1.21 -8.37
C GLY A 65 -10.37 0.92 -7.49
N ALA A 66 -9.63 -0.15 -7.79
CA ALA A 66 -8.42 -0.47 -7.06
C ALA A 66 -7.19 -0.09 -7.89
N TYR A 67 -6.06 -0.04 -7.21
CA TYR A 67 -4.77 0.26 -7.82
C TYR A 67 -3.78 -0.81 -7.46
N SER A 68 -2.73 -0.96 -8.25
CA SER A 68 -1.68 -1.90 -7.90
C SER A 68 -0.32 -1.28 -8.11
N ARG A 69 0.63 -1.71 -7.27
CA ARG A 69 2.03 -1.38 -7.43
C ARG A 69 2.83 -2.67 -7.41
N ARG A 70 3.85 -2.70 -8.22
CA ARG A 70 4.61 -3.94 -8.40
C ARG A 70 5.52 -4.19 -7.20
N ILE A 71 5.49 -5.38 -6.67
CA ILE A 71 6.44 -5.83 -5.66
C ILE A 71 7.62 -6.47 -6.37
N ASN A 72 7.32 -7.36 -7.31
CA ASN A 72 8.32 -7.94 -8.20
C ASN A 72 7.60 -8.28 -9.51
N GLN A 73 8.18 -9.11 -10.34
CA GLN A 73 7.56 -9.40 -11.62
C GLN A 73 6.26 -10.19 -11.51
N GLN A 74 6.08 -10.93 -10.41
CA GLN A 74 4.90 -11.74 -10.24
C GLN A 74 3.88 -11.15 -9.30
N HIS A 75 4.32 -10.44 -8.29
CA HIS A 75 3.43 -10.06 -7.19
C HIS A 75 3.21 -8.57 -7.16
N ARG A 76 1.98 -8.19 -6.82
CA ARG A 76 1.58 -6.79 -6.77
C ARG A 76 0.88 -6.49 -5.47
N LEU A 77 1.10 -5.29 -4.99
CA LEU A 77 0.39 -4.78 -3.82
C LEU A 77 -0.85 -4.09 -4.36
N VAL A 78 -2.03 -4.59 -4.01
CA VAL A 78 -3.31 -4.08 -4.50
C VAL A 78 -4.01 -3.34 -3.38
N TYR A 79 -4.50 -2.14 -3.68
CA TYR A 79 -5.09 -1.30 -2.65
C TYR A 79 -6.21 -0.45 -3.21
N VAL A 80 -7.09 0.01 -2.32
CA VAL A 80 -8.09 1.01 -2.64
C VAL A 80 -7.84 2.22 -1.76
N VAL A 81 -8.29 3.39 -2.21
CA VAL A 81 -8.07 4.64 -1.51
C VAL A 81 -9.41 5.22 -1.10
N HIS A 82 -9.55 5.46 0.19
CA HIS A 82 -10.73 6.14 0.73
C HIS A 82 -10.34 7.58 0.96
N LEU A 83 -10.72 8.45 0.03
CA LEU A 83 -10.23 9.81 0.00
C LEU A 83 -10.65 10.62 1.20
N GLN A 84 -11.89 10.53 1.59
CA GLN A 84 -12.38 11.37 2.68
C GLN A 84 -11.77 10.99 4.00
N GLU A 85 -11.60 9.70 4.23
CA GLU A 85 -11.05 9.22 5.48
C GLU A 85 -9.53 9.24 5.50
N LYS A 86 -8.91 9.46 4.35
CA LYS A 86 -7.47 9.40 4.22
C LYS A 86 -6.93 8.03 4.62
N ILE A 87 -7.56 7.00 4.08
CA ILE A 87 -7.20 5.62 4.37
C ILE A 87 -6.83 4.92 3.08
N VAL A 88 -5.76 4.14 3.13
CA VAL A 88 -5.38 3.22 2.07
C VAL A 88 -5.60 1.82 2.60
N LYS A 89 -6.48 1.06 1.96
CA LYS A 89 -6.79 -0.29 2.39
C LYS A 89 -6.09 -1.28 1.48
N ILE A 90 -5.20 -2.07 2.05
CA ILE A 90 -4.47 -3.09 1.30
C ILE A 90 -5.36 -4.33 1.18
N ILE A 91 -5.69 -4.67 -0.07
CA ILE A 91 -6.59 -5.78 -0.35
C ILE A 91 -5.82 -7.08 -0.47
N SER A 92 -4.69 -7.05 -1.14
CA SER A 92 -3.84 -8.23 -1.28
C SER A 92 -2.44 -7.77 -1.60
N MET A 93 -1.48 -8.68 -1.50
CA MET A 93 -0.11 -8.28 -1.64
C MET A 93 0.74 -9.36 -2.30
N TRP A 94 0.29 -10.57 -2.28
CA TRP A 94 1.11 -11.66 -2.76
C TRP A 94 0.44 -12.41 -3.90
N GLU A 95 -0.69 -11.89 -4.37
CA GLU A 95 -1.43 -12.55 -5.41
C GLU A 95 -0.98 -12.09 -6.76
N HIS A 96 -1.19 -12.95 -7.73
CA HIS A 96 -0.89 -12.69 -9.10
C HIS A 96 -2.21 -12.50 -9.81
N TYR A 97 -2.42 -11.33 -10.36
CA TYR A 97 -3.67 -11.05 -11.04
C TYR A 97 -3.44 -11.04 -12.52
N SER A 98 -4.20 -11.76 -13.23
CA SER A 98 -4.12 -11.79 -14.68
C SER A 98 -5.44 -11.44 -15.31
#